data_5c95044c57d0235592515adcf6ec7699
#
_entry.id   5c95044c57d0235592515adcf6ec7699
#
_cell.length_a   1.000
_cell.length_b   1.000
_cell.length_c   1.000
_cell.angle_alpha   90.00
_cell.angle_beta   90.00
_cell.angle_gamma   90.00
#
_symmetry.space_group_name_H-M   'P 1'
#
loop_
_entity.id
_entity.type
_entity.pdbx_description
1 polymer ?
#
loop_
_entity_poly.entity_id
_entity_poly.type
_entity_poly.pdbx_seq_one_letter_code
_entity_poly.pdbx_strand_id
1 'polypeptide(L)'
;MKIAIEIQRVKDPDGIYRFKAVTSFEKAIINSTLDKDLVEIQRKYSYFIETCKSKLNYINRNRKNRGNSKLKWQLADIIYKFLKSLEKKGFVLANLTEALSRDLGISKRQINYLIEFRVTYPDIKSIKKEISWDKYKELLDIPDHHLRRKCEEKILNGELKTRDDIRRFKKMMKLRNL
;
A
#
# COMPACT_ATOMS: atom_id res chain seq x y z
N MET A 1 0.91 27.26 -8.85
CA MET A 1 -0.28 26.55 -9.37
C MET A 1 0.15 25.10 -9.61
N LYS A 2 -0.36 24.13 -8.87
CA LYS A 2 -0.07 22.70 -9.12
C LYS A 2 -0.92 22.24 -10.29
N ILE A 3 -0.30 21.87 -11.41
CA ILE A 3 -1.01 21.24 -12.52
C ILE A 3 -1.23 19.78 -12.12
N ALA A 4 -2.47 19.40 -11.88
CA ALA A 4 -2.83 18.01 -11.70
C ALA A 4 -2.86 17.34 -13.07
N ILE A 5 -1.92 16.44 -13.32
CA ILE A 5 -1.89 15.63 -14.53
C ILE A 5 -2.47 14.28 -14.14
N GLU A 6 -3.59 13.92 -14.74
CA GLU A 6 -4.15 12.59 -14.60
C GLU A 6 -3.40 11.66 -15.56
N ILE A 7 -2.73 10.66 -15.02
CA ILE A 7 -2.02 9.66 -15.81
C ILE A 7 -2.88 8.40 -15.87
N GLN A 8 -3.38 8.10 -17.07
CA GLN A 8 -4.10 6.87 -17.34
C GLN A 8 -3.14 5.82 -17.89
N ARG A 9 -3.29 4.60 -17.38
CA ARG A 9 -2.59 3.46 -17.90
C ARG A 9 -3.36 2.84 -19.05
N VAL A 10 -2.71 2.76 -20.21
CA VAL A 10 -3.25 2.12 -21.41
C VAL A 10 -2.41 0.88 -21.73
N LYS A 11 -3.06 -0.21 -22.09
CA LYS A 11 -2.38 -1.41 -22.58
C LYS A 11 -2.34 -1.33 -24.09
N ASP A 12 -1.14 -1.33 -24.65
CA ASP A 12 -0.96 -1.39 -26.10
C ASP A 12 -1.39 -2.75 -26.67
N PRO A 13 -1.65 -2.84 -27.99
CA PRO A 13 -1.91 -4.13 -28.66
C PRO A 13 -0.82 -5.18 -28.41
N ASP A 14 0.43 -4.74 -28.24
CA ASP A 14 1.58 -5.60 -27.92
C ASP A 14 1.64 -6.09 -26.47
N GLY A 15 0.62 -5.77 -25.68
CA GLY A 15 0.55 -6.16 -24.27
C GLY A 15 1.38 -5.30 -23.33
N ILE A 16 2.10 -4.30 -23.84
CA ILE A 16 2.92 -3.38 -23.07
C ILE A 16 2.03 -2.30 -22.45
N TYR A 17 2.23 -2.03 -21.16
CA TYR A 17 1.51 -0.96 -20.48
C TYR A 17 2.22 0.35 -20.65
N ARG A 18 1.52 1.34 -21.21
CA ARG A 18 2.00 2.72 -21.31
C ARG A 18 1.15 3.65 -20.47
N PHE A 19 1.74 4.71 -19.98
CA PHE A 19 1.03 5.77 -19.29
C PHE A 19 0.66 6.86 -20.30
N LYS A 20 -0.63 7.19 -20.34
CA LYS A 20 -1.13 8.32 -21.12
C LYS A 20 -1.46 9.43 -20.14
N ALA A 21 -0.85 10.60 -20.32
CA ALA A 21 -1.28 11.79 -19.61
C ALA A 21 -2.63 12.25 -20.17
N VAL A 22 -3.63 12.32 -19.31
CA VAL A 22 -4.92 12.92 -19.64
C VAL A 22 -4.94 14.28 -18.95
N THR A 23 -4.77 15.34 -19.74
CA THR A 23 -4.94 16.69 -19.24
C THR A 23 -6.32 17.17 -19.64
N SER A 24 -7.04 17.80 -18.73
CA SER A 24 -8.28 18.53 -19.02
C SER A 24 -8.04 19.85 -19.78
N PHE A 25 -6.78 20.20 -20.00
CA PHE A 25 -6.39 21.34 -20.82
C PHE A 25 -5.96 20.87 -22.21
N GLU A 26 -6.42 21.60 -23.22
CA GLU A 26 -6.19 21.35 -24.64
C GLU A 26 -4.75 20.93 -24.95
N LYS A 27 -4.61 20.00 -25.90
CA LYS A 27 -3.40 19.33 -26.39
C LYS A 27 -2.19 20.25 -26.73
N ALA A 28 -2.29 21.54 -26.56
CA ALA A 28 -1.33 22.52 -27.01
C ALA A 28 -0.09 22.74 -26.14
N ILE A 29 -0.06 22.15 -24.90
CA ILE A 29 1.07 22.38 -23.98
C ILE A 29 1.54 21.07 -23.36
N ILE A 30 1.76 20.04 -24.14
CA ILE A 30 2.59 18.91 -23.73
C ILE A 30 4.02 19.32 -24.11
N ASN A 31 4.72 19.97 -23.20
CA ASN A 31 6.11 20.32 -23.37
C ASN A 31 6.96 19.03 -23.49
N SER A 32 8.05 19.10 -24.26
CA SER A 32 9.06 18.04 -24.39
C SER A 32 9.59 17.50 -23.04
N THR A 33 9.48 18.28 -21.99
CA THR A 33 9.82 17.92 -20.61
C THR A 33 8.84 16.90 -20.04
N LEU A 34 7.54 17.01 -20.31
CA LEU A 34 6.52 16.09 -19.81
C LEU A 34 6.69 14.68 -20.41
N ASP A 35 7.02 14.58 -21.70
CA ASP A 35 7.24 13.29 -22.35
C ASP A 35 8.43 12.54 -21.75
N LYS A 36 9.51 13.25 -21.44
CA LYS A 36 10.69 12.67 -20.78
C LYS A 36 10.34 12.17 -19.38
N ASP A 37 9.58 12.94 -18.62
CA ASP A 37 9.12 12.54 -17.28
C ASP A 37 8.19 11.33 -17.34
N LEU A 38 7.31 11.25 -18.34
CA LEU A 38 6.43 10.10 -18.54
C LEU A 38 7.21 8.82 -18.85
N VAL A 39 8.22 8.89 -19.74
CA VAL A 39 9.11 7.76 -20.05
C VAL A 39 9.87 7.30 -18.81
N GLU A 40 10.40 8.23 -18.03
CA GLU A 40 11.08 7.90 -16.78
C GLU A 40 10.14 7.23 -15.77
N ILE A 41 8.92 7.74 -15.61
CA ILE A 41 7.90 7.17 -14.72
C ILE A 41 7.52 5.77 -15.19
N GLN A 42 7.33 5.55 -16.48
CA GLN A 42 7.00 4.24 -17.05
C GLN A 42 8.09 3.22 -16.73
N ARG A 43 9.37 3.57 -16.93
CA ARG A 43 10.49 2.71 -16.58
C ARG A 43 10.53 2.39 -15.08
N LYS A 44 10.33 3.41 -14.23
CA LYS A 44 10.28 3.26 -12.79
C LYS A 44 9.11 2.39 -12.35
N TYR A 45 7.96 2.52 -13.01
CA TYR A 45 6.79 1.70 -12.71
C TYR A 45 7.03 0.23 -13.06
N SER A 46 7.59 -0.06 -14.22
CA SER A 46 7.91 -1.45 -14.61
C SER A 46 8.85 -2.11 -13.59
N TYR A 47 9.94 -1.44 -13.24
CA TYR A 47 10.88 -1.92 -12.22
C TYR A 47 10.20 -2.10 -10.84
N PHE A 48 9.36 -1.17 -10.45
CA PHE A 48 8.59 -1.23 -9.21
C PHE A 48 7.65 -2.45 -9.20
N ILE A 49 6.93 -2.72 -10.30
CA ILE A 49 6.03 -3.87 -10.40
C ILE A 49 6.80 -5.19 -10.31
N GLU A 50 7.95 -5.32 -10.99
CA GLU A 50 8.81 -6.50 -10.89
C GLU A 50 9.33 -6.73 -9.48
N THR A 51 9.77 -5.67 -8.81
CA THR A 51 10.21 -5.71 -7.41
C THR A 51 9.09 -6.18 -6.48
N CYS A 52 7.88 -5.64 -6.65
CA CYS A 52 6.72 -6.05 -5.87
C CYS A 52 6.32 -7.51 -6.13
N LYS A 53 6.33 -7.95 -7.40
CA LYS A 53 6.03 -9.36 -7.75
C LYS A 53 7.04 -10.33 -7.14
N SER A 54 8.33 -10.02 -7.23
CA SER A 54 9.37 -10.81 -6.59
C SER A 54 9.14 -10.93 -5.08
N LYS A 55 8.82 -9.81 -4.42
CA LYS A 55 8.52 -9.78 -2.99
C LYS A 55 7.27 -10.57 -2.64
N LEU A 56 6.20 -10.46 -3.44
CA LEU A 56 4.97 -11.22 -3.26
C LEU A 56 5.21 -12.72 -3.37
N ASN A 57 5.99 -13.15 -4.37
CA ASN A 57 6.36 -14.55 -4.54
C ASN A 57 7.13 -15.08 -3.33
N TYR A 58 8.09 -14.30 -2.81
CA TYR A 58 8.81 -14.65 -1.60
C TYR A 58 7.88 -14.78 -0.39
N ILE A 59 6.97 -13.83 -0.20
CA ILE A 59 5.95 -13.87 0.87
C ILE A 59 5.08 -15.10 0.76
N ASN A 60 4.64 -15.46 -0.45
CA ASN A 60 3.77 -16.60 -0.69
C ASN A 60 4.46 -17.95 -0.40
N ARG A 61 5.74 -18.07 -0.74
CA ARG A 61 6.56 -19.25 -0.41
C ARG A 61 6.77 -19.40 1.11
N ASN A 62 6.81 -18.29 1.82
CA ASN A 62 7.05 -18.24 3.27
C ASN A 62 5.78 -18.02 4.11
N ARG A 63 4.59 -18.38 3.61
CA ARG A 63 3.30 -18.12 4.28
C ARG A 63 3.21 -18.67 5.70
N LYS A 64 3.85 -19.80 5.98
CA LYS A 64 3.82 -20.47 7.28
C LYS A 64 4.79 -19.87 8.31
N ASN A 65 5.69 -18.99 7.90
CA ASN A 65 6.71 -18.45 8.80
C ASN A 65 6.15 -17.36 9.71
N ARG A 66 6.45 -17.47 11.00
CA ARG A 66 6.31 -16.37 11.95
C ARG A 66 7.21 -15.22 11.46
N GLY A 67 6.64 -14.03 11.27
CA GLY A 67 7.40 -12.88 10.72
C GLY A 67 6.95 -12.43 9.33
N ASN A 68 5.93 -13.07 8.77
CA ASN A 68 5.33 -12.65 7.49
C ASN A 68 4.85 -11.17 7.54
N SER A 69 4.53 -10.64 8.72
CA SER A 69 4.15 -9.23 8.91
C SER A 69 5.28 -8.27 8.53
N LYS A 70 6.54 -8.58 8.87
CA LYS A 70 7.70 -7.77 8.44
C LYS A 70 7.89 -7.80 6.92
N LEU A 71 7.66 -8.95 6.29
CA LEU A 71 7.72 -9.06 4.83
C LEU A 71 6.59 -8.26 4.16
N LYS A 72 5.38 -8.27 4.75
CA LYS A 72 4.26 -7.44 4.29
C LYS A 72 4.57 -5.96 4.46
N TRP A 73 5.22 -5.57 5.57
CA TRP A 73 5.65 -4.20 5.78
C TRP A 73 6.68 -3.77 4.72
N GLN A 74 7.65 -4.62 4.39
CA GLN A 74 8.64 -4.33 3.34
C GLN A 74 7.99 -4.12 1.97
N LEU A 75 6.99 -4.94 1.63
CA LEU A 75 6.20 -4.73 0.42
C LEU A 75 5.42 -3.41 0.46
N ALA A 76 4.81 -3.12 1.60
CA ALA A 76 4.10 -1.87 1.85
C ALA A 76 5.03 -0.64 1.72
N ASP A 77 6.25 -0.73 2.21
CA ASP A 77 7.27 0.33 2.10
C ASP A 77 7.70 0.58 0.65
N ILE A 78 7.87 -0.49 -0.15
CA ILE A 78 8.15 -0.36 -1.59
C ILE A 78 7.00 0.39 -2.28
N ILE A 79 5.74 0.00 -2.03
CA ILE A 79 4.57 0.67 -2.58
C ILE A 79 4.52 2.14 -2.14
N TYR A 80 4.65 2.39 -0.86
CA TYR A 80 4.59 3.74 -0.28
C TYR A 80 5.68 4.67 -0.84
N LYS A 81 6.92 4.19 -0.95
CA LYS A 81 8.03 4.97 -1.52
C LYS A 81 7.80 5.31 -2.98
N PHE A 82 7.28 4.38 -3.76
CA PHE A 82 6.91 4.64 -5.14
C PHE A 82 5.85 5.75 -5.23
N LEU A 83 4.77 5.64 -4.44
CA LEU A 83 3.71 6.66 -4.39
C LEU A 83 4.26 8.04 -4.03
N LYS A 84 5.09 8.12 -3.00
CA LYS A 84 5.73 9.38 -2.59
C LYS A 84 6.68 9.94 -3.64
N SER A 85 7.33 9.09 -4.43
CA SER A 85 8.19 9.54 -5.53
C SER A 85 7.39 10.20 -6.66
N LEU A 86 6.18 9.70 -6.93
CA LEU A 86 5.27 10.30 -7.91
C LEU A 86 4.71 11.63 -7.40
N GLU A 87 4.25 11.65 -6.16
CA GLU A 87 3.73 12.87 -5.52
C GLU A 87 4.76 14.01 -5.52
N LYS A 88 6.03 13.72 -5.21
CA LYS A 88 7.12 14.69 -5.26
C LYS A 88 7.33 15.29 -6.66
N LYS A 89 7.06 14.54 -7.70
CA LYS A 89 7.12 15.01 -9.10
C LYS A 89 5.82 15.70 -9.56
N GLY A 90 4.82 15.82 -8.69
CA GLY A 90 3.52 16.42 -9.00
C GLY A 90 2.57 15.52 -9.80
N PHE A 91 2.87 14.23 -9.92
CA PHE A 91 2.01 13.28 -10.62
C PHE A 91 0.97 12.67 -9.68
N VAL A 92 -0.28 12.65 -10.14
CA VAL A 92 -1.38 11.91 -9.52
C VAL A 92 -1.80 10.81 -10.48
N LEU A 93 -1.71 9.56 -10.04
CA LEU A 93 -2.17 8.41 -10.84
C LEU A 93 -3.66 8.18 -10.59
N ALA A 94 -4.47 8.40 -11.61
CA ALA A 94 -5.87 7.98 -11.57
C ALA A 94 -5.96 6.46 -11.43
N ASN A 95 -6.91 6.01 -10.61
CA ASN A 95 -7.20 4.59 -10.42
C ASN A 95 -5.97 3.72 -10.06
N LEU A 96 -4.99 4.33 -9.37
CA LEU A 96 -3.73 3.66 -9.02
C LEU A 96 -3.94 2.31 -8.31
N THR A 97 -4.85 2.27 -7.34
CA THR A 97 -5.16 1.03 -6.60
C THR A 97 -5.67 -0.06 -7.54
N GLU A 98 -6.43 0.31 -8.57
CA GLU A 98 -6.92 -0.61 -9.60
C GLU A 98 -5.81 -1.11 -10.50
N ALA A 99 -4.95 -0.20 -10.95
CA ALA A 99 -3.78 -0.55 -11.75
C ALA A 99 -2.86 -1.51 -10.97
N LEU A 100 -2.53 -1.18 -9.72
CA LEU A 100 -1.72 -2.04 -8.86
C LEU A 100 -2.38 -3.39 -8.59
N SER A 101 -3.70 -3.42 -8.35
CA SER A 101 -4.46 -4.66 -8.16
C SER A 101 -4.30 -5.60 -9.35
N ARG A 102 -4.46 -5.08 -10.56
CA ARG A 102 -4.33 -5.84 -11.80
C ARG A 102 -2.90 -6.31 -12.02
N ASP A 103 -1.91 -5.43 -11.82
CA ASP A 103 -0.52 -5.70 -12.15
C ASP A 103 0.17 -6.62 -11.16
N LEU A 104 -0.21 -6.53 -9.89
CA LEU A 104 0.35 -7.35 -8.83
C LEU A 104 -0.46 -8.64 -8.58
N GLY A 105 -1.66 -8.75 -9.16
CA GLY A 105 -2.54 -9.92 -8.96
C GLY A 105 -3.05 -10.02 -7.52
N ILE A 106 -3.20 -8.89 -6.81
CA ILE A 106 -3.76 -8.83 -5.45
C ILE A 106 -4.95 -7.87 -5.40
N SER A 107 -5.90 -8.10 -4.49
CA SER A 107 -7.11 -7.27 -4.43
C SER A 107 -6.80 -5.82 -4.05
N LYS A 108 -7.65 -4.88 -4.51
CA LYS A 108 -7.61 -3.46 -4.10
C LYS A 108 -7.58 -3.32 -2.58
N ARG A 109 -8.39 -4.11 -1.88
CA ARG A 109 -8.43 -4.12 -0.42
C ARG A 109 -7.08 -4.50 0.21
N GLN A 110 -6.36 -5.46 -0.38
CA GLN A 110 -5.02 -5.82 0.08
C GLN A 110 -4.02 -4.69 -0.14
N ILE A 111 -4.10 -3.97 -1.26
CA ILE A 111 -3.24 -2.80 -1.53
C ILE A 111 -3.52 -1.70 -0.52
N ASN A 112 -4.79 -1.38 -0.26
CA ASN A 112 -5.17 -0.38 0.74
C ASN A 112 -4.64 -0.74 2.13
N TYR A 113 -4.78 -2.00 2.56
CA TYR A 113 -4.20 -2.46 3.83
C TYR A 113 -2.67 -2.31 3.88
N LEU A 114 -1.96 -2.57 2.77
CA LEU A 114 -0.51 -2.40 2.73
C LEU A 114 -0.13 -0.92 2.87
N ILE A 115 -0.80 -0.03 2.15
CA ILE A 115 -0.55 1.42 2.23
C ILE A 115 -0.83 1.92 3.66
N GLU A 116 -2.00 1.59 4.20
CA GLU A 116 -2.40 1.95 5.55
C GLU A 116 -1.43 1.39 6.61
N PHE A 117 -0.99 0.15 6.43
CA PHE A 117 -0.01 -0.48 7.31
C PHE A 117 1.30 0.31 7.37
N ARG A 118 1.81 0.74 6.22
CA ARG A 118 3.04 1.55 6.17
C ARG A 118 2.87 2.94 6.78
N VAL A 119 1.70 3.56 6.59
CA VAL A 119 1.37 4.86 7.18
C VAL A 119 1.24 4.75 8.70
N THR A 120 0.53 3.72 9.17
CA THR A 120 0.28 3.51 10.60
C THR A 120 1.53 3.09 11.37
N TYR A 121 2.40 2.31 10.74
CA TYR A 121 3.66 1.81 11.30
C TYR A 121 4.84 2.29 10.46
N PRO A 122 5.33 3.52 10.68
CA PRO A 122 6.37 4.13 9.85
C PRO A 122 7.75 3.46 9.98
N ASP A 123 8.00 2.73 11.05
CA ASP A 123 9.26 2.03 11.28
C ASP A 123 9.06 0.51 11.33
N ILE A 124 9.86 -0.23 10.56
CA ILE A 124 9.86 -1.71 10.57
C ILE A 124 10.22 -2.29 11.95
N LYS A 125 10.95 -1.54 12.79
CA LYS A 125 11.30 -1.96 14.15
C LYS A 125 10.08 -2.08 15.06
N SER A 126 9.01 -1.32 14.76
CA SER A 126 7.74 -1.40 15.48
C SER A 126 6.95 -2.68 15.18
N ILE A 127 7.28 -3.38 14.09
CA ILE A 127 6.56 -4.58 13.66
C ILE A 127 7.01 -5.79 14.48
N LYS A 128 6.11 -6.32 15.28
CA LYS A 128 6.34 -7.49 16.14
C LYS A 128 6.11 -8.77 15.34
N LYS A 129 7.07 -9.70 15.39
CA LYS A 129 6.99 -11.00 14.69
C LYS A 129 5.89 -11.92 15.25
N GLU A 130 5.51 -11.69 16.50
CA GLU A 130 4.47 -12.43 17.22
C GLU A 130 3.05 -12.04 16.77
N ILE A 131 2.89 -10.86 16.18
CA ILE A 131 1.60 -10.38 15.67
C ILE A 131 1.48 -10.76 14.20
N SER A 132 0.54 -11.64 13.89
CA SER A 132 0.28 -12.08 12.51
C SER A 132 -0.27 -10.95 11.64
N TRP A 133 -0.10 -11.08 10.31
CA TRP A 133 -0.67 -10.13 9.36
C TRP A 133 -2.19 -9.94 9.53
N ASP A 134 -2.92 -11.03 9.80
CA ASP A 134 -4.37 -10.95 10.01
C ASP A 134 -4.75 -10.16 11.27
N LYS A 135 -3.95 -10.25 12.33
CA LYS A 135 -4.13 -9.43 13.52
C LYS A 135 -3.78 -7.97 13.25
N TYR A 136 -2.71 -7.69 12.49
CA TYR A 136 -2.40 -6.31 12.07
C TYR A 136 -3.53 -5.68 11.28
N LYS A 137 -4.21 -6.40 10.39
CA LYS A 137 -5.39 -5.85 9.68
C LYS A 137 -6.49 -5.41 10.64
N GLU A 138 -6.71 -6.13 11.73
CA GLU A 138 -7.68 -5.73 12.76
C GLU A 138 -7.21 -4.52 13.58
N LEU A 139 -5.89 -4.37 13.76
CA LEU A 139 -5.30 -3.21 14.45
C LEU A 139 -5.38 -1.93 13.59
N LEU A 140 -5.29 -2.03 12.27
CA LEU A 140 -5.44 -0.89 11.37
C LEU A 140 -6.82 -0.23 11.49
N ASP A 141 -7.86 -1.01 11.77
CA ASP A 141 -9.22 -0.48 12.00
C ASP A 141 -9.35 0.34 13.31
N ILE A 142 -8.30 0.46 14.10
CA ILE A 142 -8.29 1.24 15.35
C ILE A 142 -7.60 2.58 15.08
N PRO A 143 -8.34 3.69 14.89
CA PRO A 143 -7.74 4.99 14.59
C PRO A 143 -6.92 5.57 15.75
N ASP A 144 -7.40 5.34 16.97
CA ASP A 144 -6.72 5.82 18.18
C ASP A 144 -5.42 5.05 18.43
N HIS A 145 -4.31 5.80 18.49
CA HIS A 145 -2.97 5.24 18.68
C HIS A 145 -2.78 4.57 20.05
N HIS A 146 -3.32 5.15 21.11
CA HIS A 146 -3.18 4.59 22.46
C HIS A 146 -3.97 3.30 22.60
N LEU A 147 -5.20 3.30 22.08
CA LEU A 147 -6.03 2.10 22.06
C LEU A 147 -5.40 0.98 21.22
N ARG A 148 -4.79 1.34 20.09
CA ARG A 148 -4.08 0.38 19.24
C ARG A 148 -2.90 -0.24 19.99
N ARG A 149 -2.05 0.56 20.64
CA ARG A 149 -0.92 0.06 21.46
C ARG A 149 -1.40 -0.85 22.57
N LYS A 150 -2.44 -0.47 23.30
CA LYS A 150 -3.04 -1.31 24.35
C LYS A 150 -3.53 -2.66 23.79
N CYS A 151 -4.12 -2.64 22.58
CA CYS A 151 -4.53 -3.86 21.90
C CYS A 151 -3.33 -4.75 21.52
N GLU A 152 -2.24 -4.13 21.02
CA GLU A 152 -0.98 -4.83 20.70
C GLU A 152 -0.38 -5.50 21.93
N GLU A 153 -0.30 -4.80 23.06
CA GLU A 153 0.19 -5.34 24.32
C GLU A 153 -0.63 -6.56 24.76
N LYS A 154 -1.96 -6.48 24.70
CA LYS A 154 -2.84 -7.61 25.02
C LYS A 154 -2.67 -8.80 24.07
N ILE A 155 -2.36 -8.56 22.79
CA ILE A 155 -2.03 -9.63 21.84
C ILE A 155 -0.70 -10.28 22.22
N LEU A 156 0.31 -9.49 22.57
CA LEU A 156 1.64 -9.99 22.95
C LEU A 156 1.60 -10.78 24.26
N ASN A 157 0.80 -10.34 25.22
CA ASN A 157 0.59 -11.03 26.51
C ASN A 157 -0.32 -12.28 26.38
N GLY A 158 -0.85 -12.57 25.19
CA GLY A 158 -1.69 -13.74 24.95
C GLY A 158 -3.14 -13.61 25.43
N GLU A 159 -3.58 -12.41 25.85
CA GLU A 159 -4.97 -12.14 26.23
C GLU A 159 -5.91 -12.13 25.02
N LEU A 160 -5.45 -11.60 23.86
CA LEU A 160 -6.18 -11.57 22.60
C LEU A 160 -5.54 -12.53 21.60
N LYS A 161 -6.04 -13.78 21.59
CA LYS A 161 -5.45 -14.87 20.80
C LYS A 161 -5.93 -14.89 19.37
N THR A 162 -7.20 -14.56 19.14
CA THR A 162 -7.88 -14.65 17.85
C THR A 162 -8.24 -13.26 17.29
N ARG A 163 -8.60 -13.21 16.01
CA ARG A 163 -9.18 -11.99 15.40
C ARG A 163 -10.49 -11.59 16.07
N ASP A 164 -11.30 -12.55 16.46
CA ASP A 164 -12.59 -12.30 17.08
C ASP A 164 -12.43 -11.72 18.49
N ASP A 165 -11.40 -12.11 19.24
CA ASP A 165 -11.07 -11.47 20.51
C ASP A 165 -10.72 -10.00 20.31
N ILE A 166 -9.94 -9.68 19.28
CA ILE A 166 -9.59 -8.29 18.93
C ILE A 166 -10.86 -7.50 18.56
N ARG A 167 -11.77 -8.07 17.77
CA ARG A 167 -13.03 -7.43 17.38
C ARG A 167 -13.93 -7.17 18.58
N ARG A 168 -14.07 -8.15 19.48
CA ARG A 168 -14.82 -7.98 20.73
C ARG A 168 -14.21 -6.90 21.60
N PHE A 169 -12.89 -6.89 21.75
CA PHE A 169 -12.18 -5.84 22.48
C PHE A 169 -12.44 -4.44 21.88
N LYS A 170 -12.33 -4.29 20.55
CA LYS A 170 -12.66 -3.02 19.85
C LYS A 170 -14.09 -2.58 20.15
N LYS A 171 -15.06 -3.49 20.11
CA LYS A 171 -16.47 -3.19 20.38
C LYS A 171 -16.67 -2.72 21.82
N MET A 172 -16.09 -3.40 22.80
CA MET A 172 -16.17 -3.01 24.21
C MET A 172 -15.57 -1.62 24.45
N MET A 173 -14.44 -1.30 23.83
CA MET A 173 -13.79 -0.01 24.01
C MET A 173 -14.59 1.15 23.38
N LYS A 174 -15.25 0.92 22.24
CA LYS A 174 -16.17 1.91 21.64
C LYS A 174 -17.34 2.21 22.57
N LEU A 175 -17.90 1.22 23.27
CA LEU A 175 -19.01 1.41 24.18
C LEU A 175 -18.63 2.14 25.49
N ARG A 176 -17.33 2.12 25.86
CA ARG A 176 -16.83 2.81 27.08
C ARG A 176 -16.46 4.27 26.81
N ASN A 177 -16.32 4.66 25.56
CA ASN A 177 -16.00 6.04 25.14
C ASN A 177 -17.25 6.81 24.67
N LEU A 178 -18.42 6.20 24.80
CA LEU A 178 -19.76 6.82 24.69
C LEU A 178 -20.33 7.09 26.09
#